data_7446305e11550d937a9928eaead741a9
#
_entry.id   7446305e11550d937a9928eaead741a9
#
_cell.length_a   1.000
_cell.length_b   1.000
_cell.length_c   1.000
_cell.angle_alpha   90.00
_cell.angle_beta   90.00
_cell.angle_gamma   90.00
#
_symmetry.space_group_name_H-M   'P 1'
#
loop_
_entity.id
_entity.type
_entity.pdbx_description
1 polymer ?
#
loop_
_entity_poly.entity_id
_entity_poly.type
_entity_poly.pdbx_seq_one_letter_code
_entity_poly.pdbx_strand_id
1 'polypeptide(L)'
;MLKHVFTKTLIVAAFLMGIAVTSQAAPAQKICPLMIEDEIDEEEFVVYKGIKVYTCCGTCKKLWSQNPDYYAVVSVEQAPQLKAVASKTIKPMAQRFCPVYSDTRVHPKSPSMEYKGKKIYFSKERALTRFKANPTKYEKNLK
;
A
#
# COMPACT_ATOMS: atom_id res chain seq x y z
N MET A 1 -26.20 10.80 -78.68
CA MET A 1 -26.78 10.44 -77.35
C MET A 1 -25.65 9.90 -76.51
N LEU A 2 -25.11 10.73 -75.62
CA LEU A 2 -23.97 10.39 -74.80
C LEU A 2 -24.43 10.08 -73.39
N LYS A 3 -24.31 8.85 -72.95
CA LYS A 3 -24.70 8.42 -71.57
C LYS A 3 -23.51 8.60 -70.65
N HIS A 4 -23.58 9.57 -69.75
CA HIS A 4 -22.62 9.75 -68.68
C HIS A 4 -22.81 8.68 -67.61
N VAL A 5 -21.77 7.85 -67.41
CA VAL A 5 -21.68 6.93 -66.29
C VAL A 5 -20.98 7.63 -65.12
N PHE A 6 -21.73 7.94 -64.09
CA PHE A 6 -21.20 8.48 -62.83
C PHE A 6 -20.59 7.36 -62.01
N THR A 7 -19.29 7.31 -61.96
CA THR A 7 -18.55 6.41 -61.04
C THR A 7 -18.53 7.03 -59.65
N LYS A 8 -19.28 6.45 -58.70
CA LYS A 8 -19.22 6.83 -57.30
C LYS A 8 -17.94 6.25 -56.67
N THR A 9 -16.97 7.12 -56.40
CA THR A 9 -15.76 6.76 -55.63
C THR A 9 -16.12 6.70 -54.17
N LEU A 10 -16.07 5.51 -53.58
CA LEU A 10 -16.29 5.28 -52.15
C LEU A 10 -14.96 5.56 -51.43
N ILE A 11 -14.87 6.68 -50.70
CA ILE A 11 -13.73 7.01 -49.87
C ILE A 11 -13.94 6.25 -48.53
N VAL A 12 -13.17 5.16 -48.35
CA VAL A 12 -13.10 4.48 -47.07
C VAL A 12 -12.09 5.23 -46.19
N ALA A 13 -12.60 6.05 -45.26
CA ALA A 13 -11.77 6.66 -44.23
C ALA A 13 -11.40 5.61 -43.19
N ALA A 14 -10.17 5.10 -43.26
CA ALA A 14 -9.60 4.23 -42.22
C ALA A 14 -9.34 5.07 -40.96
N PHE A 15 -10.20 4.89 -39.94
CA PHE A 15 -10.02 5.48 -38.61
C PHE A 15 -8.93 4.68 -37.88
N LEU A 16 -7.69 5.15 -37.94
CA LEU A 16 -6.61 4.62 -37.12
C LEU A 16 -6.84 5.06 -35.67
N MET A 17 -7.50 4.20 -34.87
CA MET A 17 -7.51 4.34 -33.42
C MET A 17 -6.09 4.11 -32.90
N GLY A 18 -5.37 5.20 -32.70
CA GLY A 18 -4.08 5.18 -31.99
C GLY A 18 -4.31 4.74 -30.54
N ILE A 19 -3.91 3.52 -30.22
CA ILE A 19 -3.83 3.06 -28.82
C ILE A 19 -2.70 3.87 -28.18
N ALA A 20 -3.05 4.91 -27.43
CA ALA A 20 -2.10 5.63 -26.59
C ALA A 20 -1.60 4.65 -25.50
N VAL A 21 -0.43 4.07 -25.73
CA VAL A 21 0.30 3.35 -24.67
C VAL A 21 0.75 4.42 -23.68
N THR A 22 -0.02 4.63 -22.63
CA THR A 22 0.41 5.47 -21.51
C THR A 22 1.59 4.76 -20.85
N SER A 23 2.80 5.26 -21.10
CA SER A 23 3.99 4.88 -20.36
C SER A 23 3.71 5.19 -18.88
N GLN A 24 3.47 4.15 -18.08
CA GLN A 24 3.39 4.31 -16.64
C GLN A 24 4.81 4.68 -16.17
N ALA A 25 4.96 5.93 -15.72
CA ALA A 25 6.16 6.34 -15.01
C ALA A 25 6.41 5.36 -13.85
N ALA A 26 7.68 5.02 -13.64
CA ALA A 26 8.08 4.18 -12.50
C ALA A 26 7.44 4.71 -11.20
N PRO A 27 7.01 3.83 -10.30
CA PRO A 27 6.32 4.25 -9.09
C PRO A 27 7.19 5.21 -8.28
N ALA A 28 6.60 6.32 -7.81
CA ALA A 28 7.27 7.24 -6.88
C ALA A 28 7.57 6.57 -5.53
N GLN A 29 6.98 5.39 -5.28
CA GLN A 29 7.18 4.58 -4.10
C GLN A 29 8.52 3.82 -4.20
N LYS A 30 9.37 3.97 -3.17
CA LYS A 30 10.66 3.27 -3.05
C LYS A 30 10.73 2.39 -1.81
N ILE A 31 10.00 2.76 -0.77
CA ILE A 31 10.05 2.12 0.55
C ILE A 31 8.75 1.37 0.81
N CYS A 32 8.86 0.22 1.47
CA CYS A 32 7.72 -0.58 1.88
C CYS A 32 6.84 0.22 2.86
N PRO A 33 5.51 0.30 2.63
CA PRO A 33 4.62 1.07 3.48
C PRO A 33 4.39 0.45 4.87
N LEU A 34 4.80 -0.80 5.07
CA LEU A 34 4.58 -1.56 6.31
C LEU A 34 5.87 -1.85 7.08
N MET A 35 6.98 -2.09 6.39
CA MET A 35 8.35 -2.19 6.92
C MET A 35 9.13 -1.02 6.35
N ILE A 36 9.15 0.09 7.07
CA ILE A 36 9.55 1.41 6.54
C ILE A 36 11.06 1.61 6.36
N GLU A 37 11.86 0.63 6.69
CA GLU A 37 13.31 0.61 6.45
C GLU A 37 13.66 -0.27 5.23
N ASP A 38 12.70 -1.04 4.70
CA ASP A 38 12.90 -1.94 3.57
C ASP A 38 12.51 -1.29 2.24
N GLU A 39 13.31 -1.51 1.20
CA GLU A 39 12.95 -1.15 -0.17
C GLU A 39 11.82 -2.05 -0.69
N ILE A 40 11.06 -1.54 -1.65
CA ILE A 40 10.02 -2.34 -2.31
C ILE A 40 10.63 -3.38 -3.24
N ASP A 41 9.87 -4.46 -3.44
CA ASP A 41 10.01 -5.38 -4.56
C ASP A 41 8.89 -5.09 -5.56
N GLU A 42 9.21 -4.79 -6.81
CA GLU A 42 8.21 -4.42 -7.82
C GLU A 42 7.31 -5.60 -8.23
N GLU A 43 7.71 -6.83 -7.93
CA GLU A 43 6.89 -8.03 -8.12
C GLU A 43 5.91 -8.27 -6.95
N GLU A 44 6.20 -7.66 -5.79
CA GLU A 44 5.42 -7.78 -4.57
C GLU A 44 4.49 -6.57 -4.35
N PHE A 45 3.23 -6.69 -4.71
CA PHE A 45 2.25 -5.61 -4.56
C PHE A 45 0.88 -6.10 -4.13
N VAL A 46 0.07 -5.18 -3.64
CA VAL A 46 -1.37 -5.31 -3.44
C VAL A 46 -2.10 -4.29 -4.30
N VAL A 47 -3.37 -4.56 -4.63
CA VAL A 47 -4.23 -3.58 -5.29
C VAL A 47 -5.24 -3.06 -4.27
N TYR A 48 -5.24 -1.75 -4.04
CA TYR A 48 -6.17 -1.08 -3.16
C TYR A 48 -6.93 0.01 -3.91
N LYS A 49 -8.26 -0.16 -4.03
CA LYS A 49 -9.14 0.77 -4.78
C LYS A 49 -8.60 1.10 -6.18
N GLY A 50 -8.11 0.09 -6.90
CA GLY A 50 -7.56 0.23 -8.24
C GLY A 50 -6.10 0.74 -8.31
N ILE A 51 -5.46 1.03 -7.18
CA ILE A 51 -4.10 1.53 -7.11
C ILE A 51 -3.15 0.41 -6.66
N LYS A 52 -2.06 0.21 -7.38
CA LYS A 52 -0.96 -0.67 -6.95
C LYS A 52 -0.20 -0.03 -5.80
N VAL A 53 0.00 -0.80 -4.73
CA VAL A 53 0.84 -0.47 -3.57
C VAL A 53 1.89 -1.54 -3.46
N TYR A 54 3.14 -1.19 -3.69
CA TYR A 54 4.27 -2.11 -3.65
C TYR A 54 4.70 -2.40 -2.22
N THR A 55 5.17 -3.61 -1.97
CA THR A 55 5.66 -4.08 -0.67
C THR A 55 7.05 -4.70 -0.82
N CYS A 56 7.78 -4.91 0.26
CA CYS A 56 9.09 -5.56 0.22
C CYS A 56 8.99 -7.09 0.12
N CYS A 57 7.86 -7.68 0.50
CA CYS A 57 7.72 -9.14 0.55
C CYS A 57 6.27 -9.59 0.78
N GLY A 58 6.02 -10.90 0.59
CA GLY A 58 4.71 -11.53 0.83
C GLY A 58 4.19 -11.41 2.26
N THR A 59 5.06 -11.24 3.27
CA THR A 59 4.64 -10.97 4.66
C THR A 59 3.92 -9.62 4.75
N CYS A 60 4.40 -8.59 4.07
CA CYS A 60 3.78 -7.28 4.04
C CYS A 60 2.42 -7.30 3.33
N LYS A 61 2.26 -8.11 2.27
CA LYS A 61 0.93 -8.32 1.66
C LYS A 61 -0.07 -8.92 2.66
N LYS A 62 0.36 -9.88 3.48
CA LYS A 62 -0.49 -10.47 4.54
C LYS A 62 -0.82 -9.46 5.63
N LEU A 63 0.13 -8.63 6.04
CA LEU A 63 -0.14 -7.55 7.00
C LEU A 63 -1.13 -6.53 6.43
N TRP A 64 -0.93 -6.11 5.18
CA TRP A 64 -1.84 -5.18 4.50
C TRP A 64 -3.28 -5.68 4.53
N SER A 65 -3.51 -6.97 4.23
CA SER A 65 -4.85 -7.56 4.19
C SER A 65 -5.60 -7.53 5.52
N GLN A 66 -4.91 -7.38 6.65
CA GLN A 66 -5.54 -7.32 7.97
C GLN A 66 -6.29 -6.01 8.22
N ASN A 67 -5.83 -4.89 7.66
CA ASN A 67 -6.50 -3.60 7.78
C ASN A 67 -6.11 -2.63 6.66
N PRO A 68 -6.51 -2.89 5.41
CA PRO A 68 -6.06 -2.13 4.25
C PRO A 68 -6.44 -0.64 4.31
N ASP A 69 -7.64 -0.30 4.80
CA ASP A 69 -8.07 1.09 4.93
C ASP A 69 -7.21 1.89 5.91
N TYR A 70 -6.83 1.29 7.03
CA TYR A 70 -5.94 1.92 8.00
C TYR A 70 -4.53 2.09 7.44
N TYR A 71 -3.98 1.03 6.83
CA TYR A 71 -2.66 1.09 6.23
C TYR A 71 -2.59 2.10 5.08
N ALA A 72 -3.64 2.23 4.28
CA ALA A 72 -3.71 3.26 3.24
C ALA A 72 -3.56 4.68 3.81
N VAL A 73 -4.14 4.95 5.00
CA VAL A 73 -4.03 6.25 5.65
C VAL A 73 -2.63 6.51 6.21
N VAL A 74 -2.05 5.53 6.90
CA VAL A 74 -0.77 5.73 7.62
C VAL A 74 0.46 5.59 6.72
N SER A 75 0.29 5.16 5.47
CA SER A 75 1.38 4.88 4.53
C SER A 75 1.50 5.88 3.38
N VAL A 76 0.75 6.98 3.41
CA VAL A 76 0.76 8.00 2.33
C VAL A 76 2.15 8.60 2.11
N GLU A 77 2.98 8.66 3.14
CA GLU A 77 4.36 9.14 3.02
C GLU A 77 5.23 8.19 2.19
N GLN A 78 5.16 6.87 2.43
CA GLN A 78 5.91 5.85 1.69
C GLN A 78 5.27 5.51 0.35
N ALA A 79 3.95 5.64 0.23
CA ALA A 79 3.16 5.34 -0.96
C ALA A 79 2.25 6.53 -1.34
N PRO A 80 2.81 7.60 -1.94
CA PRO A 80 2.08 8.86 -2.21
C PRO A 80 0.84 8.70 -3.09
N GLN A 81 0.81 7.66 -3.93
CA GLN A 81 -0.35 7.33 -4.77
C GLN A 81 -1.63 7.04 -3.96
N LEU A 82 -1.49 6.67 -2.67
CA LEU A 82 -2.62 6.43 -1.77
C LEU A 82 -3.36 7.70 -1.37
N LYS A 83 -2.76 8.87 -1.51
CA LYS A 83 -3.34 10.16 -1.08
C LYS A 83 -4.74 10.41 -1.66
N ALA A 84 -4.98 9.98 -2.90
CA ALA A 84 -6.25 10.18 -3.58
C ALA A 84 -7.38 9.26 -3.05
N VAL A 85 -7.05 8.11 -2.48
CA VAL A 85 -8.01 7.05 -2.09
C VAL A 85 -8.02 6.72 -0.61
N ALA A 86 -7.06 7.24 0.17
CA ALA A 86 -7.00 7.05 1.62
C ALA A 86 -8.22 7.68 2.30
N SER A 87 -8.75 6.99 3.30
CA SER A 87 -9.91 7.47 4.07
C SER A 87 -9.57 8.76 4.83
N LYS A 88 -10.45 9.75 4.77
CA LYS A 88 -10.33 11.00 5.53
C LYS A 88 -10.90 10.89 6.95
N THR A 89 -11.62 9.82 7.26
CA THR A 89 -12.29 9.63 8.55
C THR A 89 -11.49 8.75 9.52
N ILE A 90 -10.60 7.91 9.00
CA ILE A 90 -9.74 7.06 9.82
C ILE A 90 -8.61 7.90 10.41
N LYS A 91 -8.52 7.90 11.73
CA LYS A 91 -7.44 8.59 12.46
C LYS A 91 -6.33 7.60 12.78
N PRO A 92 -5.07 7.97 12.51
CA PRO A 92 -3.92 7.18 12.96
C PRO A 92 -3.90 7.04 14.48
N MET A 93 -3.58 5.85 14.99
CA MET A 93 -3.35 5.65 16.42
C MET A 93 -2.00 6.27 16.85
N ALA A 94 -1.84 6.53 18.13
CA ALA A 94 -0.61 7.10 18.69
C ALA A 94 0.59 6.18 18.45
N GLN A 95 0.46 4.89 18.78
CA GLN A 95 1.49 3.91 18.49
C GLN A 95 1.47 3.55 17.00
N ARG A 96 2.56 3.83 16.31
CA ARG A 96 2.68 3.61 14.86
C ARG A 96 3.41 2.31 14.51
N PHE A 97 4.32 1.87 15.38
CA PHE A 97 5.23 0.77 15.12
C PHE A 97 5.25 -0.26 16.25
N CYS A 98 5.65 -1.48 15.88
CA CYS A 98 5.83 -2.57 16.82
C CYS A 98 7.08 -2.35 17.68
N PRO A 99 7.03 -2.49 19.01
CA PRO A 99 8.21 -2.29 19.84
C PRO A 99 9.29 -3.34 19.64
N VAL A 100 8.94 -4.52 19.13
CA VAL A 100 9.86 -5.65 18.89
C VAL A 100 10.49 -5.59 17.49
N TYR A 101 9.72 -5.14 16.50
CA TYR A 101 10.12 -4.90 15.12
C TYR A 101 9.84 -3.43 14.82
N SER A 102 10.81 -2.57 15.18
CA SER A 102 10.62 -1.11 15.28
C SER A 102 10.35 -0.41 13.95
N ASP A 103 10.61 -1.08 12.84
CA ASP A 103 10.34 -0.69 11.47
C ASP A 103 8.93 -1.09 10.98
N THR A 104 8.30 -2.06 11.67
CA THR A 104 7.04 -2.66 11.23
C THR A 104 5.83 -1.95 11.84
N ARG A 105 4.91 -1.48 10.99
CA ARG A 105 3.68 -0.82 11.41
C ARG A 105 2.74 -1.74 12.15
N VAL A 106 1.97 -1.15 13.06
CA VAL A 106 0.84 -1.78 13.76
C VAL A 106 -0.47 -1.06 13.40
N HIS A 107 -1.60 -1.70 13.69
CA HIS A 107 -2.94 -1.18 13.44
C HIS A 107 -3.89 -1.49 14.62
N PRO A 108 -5.09 -0.86 14.71
CA PRO A 108 -5.99 -1.00 15.87
C PRO A 108 -6.48 -2.43 16.18
N LYS A 109 -6.39 -3.33 15.18
CA LYS A 109 -6.76 -4.76 15.33
C LYS A 109 -5.54 -5.67 15.49
N SER A 110 -4.32 -5.12 15.59
CA SER A 110 -3.10 -5.89 15.84
C SER A 110 -3.15 -6.60 17.21
N PRO A 111 -2.43 -7.73 17.37
CA PRO A 111 -2.23 -8.34 18.69
C PRO A 111 -1.78 -7.31 19.71
N SER A 112 -2.32 -7.36 20.91
CA SER A 112 -2.06 -6.34 21.93
C SER A 112 -2.07 -6.90 23.33
N MET A 113 -1.44 -6.17 24.27
CA MET A 113 -1.52 -6.44 25.71
C MET A 113 -1.45 -5.14 26.51
N GLU A 114 -1.92 -5.20 27.75
CA GLU A 114 -1.70 -4.14 28.72
C GLU A 114 -0.29 -4.25 29.31
N TYR A 115 0.43 -3.13 29.33
CA TYR A 115 1.74 -3.02 29.94
C TYR A 115 1.92 -1.65 30.59
N LYS A 116 2.19 -1.63 31.90
CA LYS A 116 2.31 -0.39 32.71
C LYS A 116 1.14 0.58 32.52
N GLY A 117 -0.09 0.04 32.48
CA GLY A 117 -1.33 0.83 32.32
C GLY A 117 -1.57 1.37 30.92
N LYS A 118 -0.80 0.91 29.91
CA LYS A 118 -0.99 1.27 28.49
C LYS A 118 -1.23 0.04 27.65
N LYS A 119 -2.13 0.15 26.67
CA LYS A 119 -2.34 -0.88 25.67
C LYS A 119 -1.25 -0.78 24.60
N ILE A 120 -0.46 -1.83 24.45
CA ILE A 120 0.65 -1.94 23.49
C ILE A 120 0.27 -2.90 22.38
N TYR A 121 0.50 -2.50 21.14
CA TYR A 121 0.20 -3.27 19.92
C TYR A 121 1.46 -3.85 19.31
N PHE A 122 1.31 -5.03 18.70
CA PHE A 122 2.40 -5.80 18.11
C PHE A 122 2.07 -6.18 16.67
N SER A 123 3.04 -6.18 15.78
CA SER A 123 2.81 -6.50 14.37
C SER A 123 2.33 -7.95 14.12
N LYS A 124 2.61 -8.86 15.05
CA LYS A 124 2.21 -10.28 15.01
C LYS A 124 2.35 -10.94 16.39
N GLU A 125 1.68 -12.09 16.59
CA GLU A 125 1.73 -12.85 17.85
C GLU A 125 3.15 -13.17 18.34
N ARG A 126 4.06 -13.51 17.43
CA ARG A 126 5.46 -13.77 17.77
C ARG A 126 6.14 -12.54 18.40
N ALA A 127 5.78 -11.34 17.98
CA ALA A 127 6.31 -10.12 18.58
C ALA A 127 5.78 -9.93 20.01
N LEU A 128 4.49 -10.15 20.21
CA LEU A 128 3.86 -10.11 21.53
C LEU A 128 4.51 -11.13 22.48
N THR A 129 4.72 -12.37 22.04
CA THR A 129 5.40 -13.42 22.84
C THR A 129 6.84 -13.02 23.20
N ARG A 130 7.59 -12.44 22.27
CA ARG A 130 8.95 -11.96 22.54
C ARG A 130 8.98 -10.80 23.53
N PHE A 131 8.01 -9.89 23.42
CA PHE A 131 7.89 -8.78 24.37
C PHE A 131 7.57 -9.30 25.77
N LYS A 132 6.62 -10.23 25.93
CA LYS A 132 6.29 -10.87 27.22
C LYS A 132 7.50 -11.54 27.86
N ALA A 133 8.35 -12.18 27.08
CA ALA A 133 9.56 -12.86 27.58
C ALA A 133 10.63 -11.89 28.11
N ASN A 134 10.76 -10.70 27.52
CA ASN A 134 11.73 -9.69 27.96
C ASN A 134 11.26 -8.27 27.65
N PRO A 135 10.33 -7.69 28.42
CA PRO A 135 9.77 -6.36 28.14
C PRO A 135 10.83 -5.25 28.18
N THR A 136 11.73 -5.29 29.14
CA THR A 136 12.77 -4.26 29.36
C THR A 136 13.66 -4.06 28.14
N LYS A 137 13.92 -5.12 27.38
CA LYS A 137 14.67 -5.05 26.11
C LYS A 137 14.03 -4.10 25.08
N TYR A 138 12.71 -4.02 25.10
CA TYR A 138 11.93 -3.34 24.06
C TYR A 138 11.26 -2.04 24.53
N GLU A 139 11.31 -1.73 25.83
CA GLU A 139 10.69 -0.53 26.42
C GLU A 139 11.15 0.77 25.75
N LYS A 140 12.40 0.88 25.36
CA LYS A 140 12.94 2.06 24.66
C LYS A 140 12.23 2.37 23.33
N ASN A 141 11.55 1.38 22.74
CA ASN A 141 10.80 1.49 21.49
C ASN A 141 9.31 1.83 21.72
N LEU A 142 8.85 1.92 22.97
CA LEU A 142 7.50 2.36 23.32
C LEU A 142 7.46 3.90 23.32
N LYS A 143 7.13 4.46 22.14
CA LYS A 143 6.97 5.92 21.94
C LYS A 143 5.52 6.28 21.81
#